data_c3b0b71934114d431c49d1b58604389b
#
_entry.id   c3b0b71934114d431c49d1b58604389b
#
_cell.length_a   1.000
_cell.length_b   1.000
_cell.length_c   1.000
_cell.angle_alpha   90.00
_cell.angle_beta   90.00
_cell.angle_gamma   90.00
#
_symmetry.space_group_name_H-M   'P 1'
#
loop_
_entity.id
_entity.type
_entity.pdbx_description
1 polymer ?
#
loop_
_entity_poly.entity_id
_entity_poly.type
_entity_poly.pdbx_seq_one_letter_code
_entity_poly.pdbx_strand_id
1 'polypeptide(L)'
;MINISAKDKDSTKKRTSGLYCQISKWFKNKFSDKGLLIRNIEFSDCCCTLHADTHSQSCSCPNCGRLCYHVHKYYIRTLESLELFNLQVVIQVRVRYYYCDYPDCPQRTFSGSLAIAGPNARKTHEVQQRILKTSLYLSGRKASLLLKSQNIHASTSGCTRVVKRLGESNPPCTSTRIGIDDFASKKGYVYKCVACDQDTGFPVAIFDCRYGEELNQWLQENQQIELVTRDGSHDYARAISTHLPRAIQVTDRFHLVKNLLKGMTEFIQKTLYQTNEKLSYPYPSLEEAYDYMFKDLCDIGEKRHRERINNYLKIKQMTIEGATRPEILAAIGKSATYVRNLLQGKGLSVHLNTNQRKAMKYLSEMAKIVSDGIISTATLVKRMEGKLDSNLVSRLMRTITEVYTKKRKEIREHNEKLKKSKIKKKVKVALIREFLLKGKTKDEKFDLKMKSNEAIAHAVDLCIDFRKILKGVEADTTLDEWMKKAKKAKCKAIAKFAANIEDDKQAVKAASQTEYSNALLEGTVNRIKCIKRTMYNRAGIELLRAKVIYGL
;
A
#
# COMPACT_ATOMS: atom_id res chain seq x y z
N MET A 1 50.38 36.58 4.71
CA MET A 1 50.15 37.86 5.41
C MET A 1 50.28 38.98 4.38
N ILE A 2 49.14 39.58 3.94
CA ILE A 2 49.15 40.72 3.04
C ILE A 2 49.26 41.97 3.87
N ASN A 3 50.36 42.72 3.77
CA ASN A 3 50.57 43.99 4.43
C ASN A 3 49.68 45.06 3.75
N ILE A 4 48.55 45.40 4.33
CA ILE A 4 47.70 46.49 3.89
C ILE A 4 48.23 47.80 4.47
N SER A 5 48.63 48.76 3.63
CA SER A 5 49.12 50.08 4.03
C SER A 5 48.08 50.88 4.76
N ALA A 6 48.46 51.87 5.62
CA ALA A 6 47.55 52.65 6.47
C ALA A 6 46.51 53.44 5.65
N LYS A 7 46.77 53.82 4.39
CA LYS A 7 45.79 54.45 3.48
C LYS A 7 44.64 53.55 3.03
N ASP A 8 44.89 52.22 2.91
CA ASP A 8 43.86 51.27 2.56
C ASP A 8 42.90 50.92 3.73
N LYS A 9 43.36 51.13 4.99
CA LYS A 9 42.50 50.93 6.18
C LYS A 9 41.40 51.96 6.30
N ASP A 10 41.63 53.20 5.82
CA ASP A 10 40.61 54.27 5.91
C ASP A 10 39.57 54.20 4.79
N SER A 11 39.96 53.78 3.61
CA SER A 11 39.03 53.51 2.49
C SER A 11 38.19 52.26 2.70
N THR A 12 38.75 51.23 3.34
CA THR A 12 38.01 50.02 3.75
C THR A 12 37.03 50.32 4.88
N LYS A 13 37.38 51.15 5.89
CA LYS A 13 36.44 51.59 6.91
C LYS A 13 35.26 52.38 6.35
N LYS A 14 35.47 53.31 5.39
CA LYS A 14 34.39 54.06 4.76
C LYS A 14 33.50 53.17 3.87
N ARG A 15 34.06 52.22 3.13
CA ARG A 15 33.29 51.24 2.30
C ARG A 15 32.49 50.30 3.19
N THR A 16 33.05 49.79 4.28
CA THR A 16 32.34 48.92 5.25
C THR A 16 31.24 49.66 5.96
N SER A 17 31.43 50.96 6.34
CA SER A 17 30.38 51.80 6.93
C SER A 17 29.19 52.02 6.00
N GLY A 18 29.46 52.26 4.68
CA GLY A 18 28.43 52.44 3.67
C GLY A 18 27.60 51.18 3.45
N LEU A 19 28.23 50.02 3.35
CA LEU A 19 27.56 48.71 3.19
C LEU A 19 26.71 48.38 4.45
N TYR A 20 27.26 48.60 5.63
CA TYR A 20 26.54 48.44 6.88
C TYR A 20 25.27 49.29 6.94
N CYS A 21 25.36 50.53 6.54
CA CYS A 21 24.23 51.48 6.48
C CYS A 21 23.15 50.95 5.51
N GLN A 22 23.53 50.48 4.33
CA GLN A 22 22.60 49.90 3.34
C GLN A 22 21.91 48.64 3.84
N ILE A 23 22.66 47.71 4.42
CA ILE A 23 22.11 46.48 5.04
C ILE A 23 21.17 46.81 6.21
N SER A 24 21.57 47.76 7.06
CA SER A 24 20.72 48.22 8.16
C SER A 24 19.41 48.83 7.67
N LYS A 25 19.47 49.69 6.63
CA LYS A 25 18.29 50.29 6.00
C LYS A 25 17.39 49.22 5.37
N TRP A 26 17.97 48.22 4.72
CA TRP A 26 17.23 47.08 4.15
C TRP A 26 16.49 46.27 5.20
N PHE A 27 17.13 45.90 6.31
CA PHE A 27 16.48 45.19 7.41
C PHE A 27 15.37 46.02 8.05
N LYS A 28 15.61 47.32 8.31
CA LYS A 28 14.59 48.22 8.86
C LYS A 28 13.35 48.25 7.98
N ASN A 29 13.51 48.42 6.67
CA ASN A 29 12.40 48.43 5.71
C ASN A 29 11.69 47.06 5.67
N LYS A 30 12.43 45.97 5.51
CA LYS A 30 11.86 44.59 5.39
C LYS A 30 11.04 44.18 6.61
N PHE A 31 11.41 44.63 7.82
CA PHE A 31 10.73 44.24 9.06
C PHE A 31 9.73 45.27 9.54
N SER A 32 9.79 46.50 9.07
CA SER A 32 8.80 47.55 9.38
C SER A 32 7.40 47.13 8.98
N ASP A 33 7.23 46.65 7.73
CA ASP A 33 5.95 46.18 7.18
C ASP A 33 5.40 44.94 7.94
N LYS A 34 6.28 44.25 8.66
CA LYS A 34 5.93 43.10 9.52
C LYS A 34 5.71 43.49 10.99
N GLY A 35 5.58 44.78 11.27
CA GLY A 35 5.30 45.32 12.61
C GLY A 35 6.48 45.24 13.59
N LEU A 36 7.71 45.21 13.08
CA LEU A 36 8.93 45.22 13.92
C LEU A 36 9.77 46.45 13.66
N LEU A 37 10.24 47.04 14.76
CA LEU A 37 11.14 48.18 14.77
C LEU A 37 12.55 47.71 15.09
N ILE A 38 13.45 47.67 14.14
CA ILE A 38 14.85 47.28 14.35
C ILE A 38 15.59 48.40 15.07
N ARG A 39 16.07 48.11 16.27
CA ARG A 39 16.81 49.04 17.15
C ARG A 39 18.30 49.01 16.89
N ASN A 40 18.86 47.81 16.85
CA ASN A 40 20.29 47.57 16.66
C ASN A 40 20.54 46.34 15.79
N ILE A 41 21.69 46.29 15.13
CA ILE A 41 22.16 45.17 14.36
C ILE A 41 23.61 44.91 14.74
N GLU A 42 23.88 43.70 15.21
CA GLU A 42 25.20 43.23 15.59
C GLU A 42 25.70 42.16 14.63
N PHE A 43 26.91 42.34 14.15
CA PHE A 43 27.57 41.35 13.29
C PHE A 43 28.72 40.68 14.04
N SER A 44 28.80 39.38 13.94
CA SER A 44 29.95 38.57 14.30
C SER A 44 30.41 37.76 13.08
N ASP A 45 31.52 37.03 13.21
CA ASP A 45 32.08 36.27 12.09
C ASP A 45 31.09 35.23 11.47
N CYS A 46 30.14 34.77 12.24
CA CYS A 46 29.20 33.74 11.82
C CYS A 46 27.71 34.07 11.99
N CYS A 47 27.41 35.23 12.65
CA CYS A 47 26.04 35.54 13.00
C CYS A 47 25.72 37.04 12.84
N CYS A 48 24.51 37.33 12.38
CA CYS A 48 23.91 38.67 12.39
C CYS A 48 22.74 38.65 13.37
N THR A 49 22.84 39.43 14.50
CA THR A 49 21.77 39.56 15.50
C THR A 49 21.01 40.87 15.29
N LEU A 50 19.70 40.76 15.08
CA LEU A 50 18.79 41.90 14.96
C LEU A 50 18.07 42.09 16.31
N HIS A 51 18.24 43.24 16.92
CA HIS A 51 17.47 43.64 18.11
C HIS A 51 16.26 44.46 17.66
N ALA A 52 15.06 43.96 17.98
CA ALA A 52 13.81 44.56 17.51
C ALA A 52 12.79 44.76 18.66
N ASP A 53 11.93 45.74 18.50
CA ASP A 53 10.72 45.91 19.31
C ASP A 53 9.48 45.63 18.44
N THR A 54 8.37 45.24 19.07
CA THR A 54 7.07 45.23 18.41
C THR A 54 6.55 46.64 18.24
N HIS A 55 6.10 46.99 17.02
CA HIS A 55 5.57 48.34 16.73
C HIS A 55 4.20 48.57 17.39
N SER A 56 3.30 47.56 17.34
CA SER A 56 1.94 47.69 17.87
C SER A 56 1.93 47.98 19.37
N GLN A 57 1.12 48.95 19.78
CA GLN A 57 0.91 49.32 21.20
C GLN A 57 -0.30 48.57 21.81
N SER A 58 -1.04 47.82 21.02
CA SER A 58 -2.22 47.04 21.42
C SER A 58 -2.19 45.66 20.84
N CYS A 59 -2.93 44.75 21.44
CA CYS A 59 -3.11 43.38 20.92
C CYS A 59 -4.47 42.83 21.33
N SER A 60 -5.13 42.11 20.40
CA SER A 60 -6.40 41.44 20.72
C SER A 60 -6.18 40.24 21.63
N CYS A 61 -7.00 40.11 22.65
CA CYS A 61 -6.98 38.97 23.56
C CYS A 61 -7.34 37.69 22.77
N PRO A 62 -6.55 36.61 22.86
CA PRO A 62 -6.78 35.39 22.11
C PRO A 62 -8.07 34.64 22.51
N ASN A 63 -8.62 34.92 23.69
CA ASN A 63 -9.83 34.28 24.19
C ASN A 63 -11.12 35.07 23.87
N CYS A 64 -11.15 36.38 24.19
CA CYS A 64 -12.37 37.20 24.01
C CYS A 64 -12.33 38.12 22.78
N GLY A 65 -11.21 38.20 22.06
CA GLY A 65 -11.05 39.02 20.86
C GLY A 65 -10.94 40.54 21.11
N ARG A 66 -11.16 41.01 22.34
CA ARG A 66 -11.11 42.44 22.64
C ARG A 66 -9.70 43.00 22.58
N LEU A 67 -9.58 44.24 22.13
CA LEU A 67 -8.32 44.94 22.00
C LEU A 67 -7.85 45.45 23.41
N CYS A 68 -6.62 45.10 23.78
CA CYS A 68 -6.02 45.42 25.08
C CYS A 68 -4.78 46.29 24.86
N TYR A 69 -4.60 47.28 25.77
CA TYR A 69 -3.54 48.27 25.70
C TYR A 69 -2.60 48.22 26.93
N HIS A 70 -3.06 47.67 28.05
CA HIS A 70 -2.29 47.64 29.30
C HIS A 70 -1.19 46.57 29.21
N VAL A 71 0.06 47.06 29.26
CA VAL A 71 1.24 46.20 29.22
C VAL A 71 1.58 45.73 30.63
N HIS A 72 1.58 44.41 30.82
CA HIS A 72 1.97 43.78 32.07
C HIS A 72 3.50 43.76 32.24
N LYS A 73 4.21 43.27 31.19
CA LYS A 73 5.67 43.15 31.16
C LYS A 73 6.20 43.03 29.74
N TYR A 74 7.53 43.10 29.65
CA TYR A 74 8.25 42.80 28.41
C TYR A 74 9.07 41.52 28.59
N TYR A 75 9.25 40.78 27.50
CA TYR A 75 10.18 39.68 27.46
C TYR A 75 10.82 39.58 26.08
N ILE A 76 11.99 38.93 26.01
CA ILE A 76 12.73 38.77 24.76
C ILE A 76 12.43 37.40 24.17
N ARG A 77 12.00 37.39 22.92
CA ARG A 77 11.92 36.17 22.08
C ARG A 77 13.08 36.13 21.12
N THR A 78 13.81 35.02 21.11
CA THR A 78 14.88 34.75 20.16
C THR A 78 14.35 33.87 19.06
N LEU A 79 14.45 34.35 17.81
CA LEU A 79 13.95 33.69 16.62
C LEU A 79 15.09 33.47 15.64
N GLU A 80 15.25 32.27 15.16
CA GLU A 80 16.10 31.93 14.01
C GLU A 80 15.40 32.39 12.72
N SER A 81 16.12 33.14 11.86
CA SER A 81 15.68 33.61 10.55
C SER A 81 16.49 32.96 9.44
N LEU A 82 16.14 33.22 8.18
CA LEU A 82 16.93 32.78 7.03
C LEU A 82 18.30 33.45 7.05
N GLU A 83 19.31 32.73 6.60
CA GLU A 83 20.69 33.24 6.49
C GLU A 83 20.79 34.41 5.52
N LEU A 84 21.79 35.24 5.77
CA LEU A 84 22.18 36.36 4.90
C LEU A 84 23.68 36.24 4.61
N PHE A 85 24.08 36.10 3.36
CA PHE A 85 25.49 35.94 2.95
C PHE A 85 26.27 34.89 3.77
N ASN A 86 25.64 33.71 3.99
CA ASN A 86 26.15 32.62 4.84
C ASN A 86 26.26 32.95 6.33
N LEU A 87 25.79 34.10 6.79
CA LEU A 87 25.67 34.42 8.21
C LEU A 87 24.33 33.90 8.75
N GLN A 88 24.37 33.25 9.90
CA GLN A 88 23.13 32.93 10.63
C GLN A 88 22.45 34.22 11.06
N VAL A 89 21.17 34.40 10.80
CA VAL A 89 20.41 35.56 11.26
C VAL A 89 19.54 35.19 12.44
N VAL A 90 19.73 35.88 13.54
CA VAL A 90 18.95 35.73 14.77
C VAL A 90 18.23 37.05 15.06
N ILE A 91 16.93 36.97 15.34
CA ILE A 91 16.12 38.14 15.70
C ILE A 91 15.74 38.05 17.17
N GLN A 92 16.20 38.98 17.97
CA GLN A 92 15.81 39.17 19.38
C GLN A 92 14.72 40.21 19.43
N VAL A 93 13.48 39.78 19.61
CA VAL A 93 12.31 40.68 19.65
C VAL A 93 11.88 40.90 21.07
N ARG A 94 11.86 42.16 21.53
CA ARG A 94 11.22 42.56 22.78
C ARG A 94 9.71 42.61 22.58
N VAL A 95 8.99 41.60 23.11
CA VAL A 95 7.55 41.42 22.98
C VAL A 95 6.85 41.94 24.23
N ARG A 96 5.71 42.60 24.01
CA ARG A 96 4.82 43.04 25.10
C ARG A 96 3.96 41.89 25.58
N TYR A 97 3.74 41.83 26.89
CA TYR A 97 2.79 40.95 27.53
C TYR A 97 1.67 41.81 28.08
N TYR A 98 0.42 41.55 27.68
CA TYR A 98 -0.72 42.40 27.95
C TYR A 98 -1.61 41.83 29.06
N TYR A 99 -2.33 42.71 29.77
CA TYR A 99 -3.50 42.35 30.56
C TYR A 99 -4.75 42.32 29.67
N CYS A 100 -5.66 41.39 29.94
CA CYS A 100 -7.02 41.46 29.42
C CYS A 100 -7.88 42.17 30.47
N ASP A 101 -8.34 43.36 30.14
CA ASP A 101 -9.11 44.21 31.04
C ASP A 101 -10.59 43.81 31.13
N TYR A 102 -11.02 42.78 30.38
CA TYR A 102 -12.39 42.30 30.40
C TYR A 102 -12.65 41.39 31.62
N PRO A 103 -13.54 41.78 32.55
CA PRO A 103 -13.73 41.09 33.84
C PRO A 103 -14.13 39.62 33.70
N ASP A 104 -14.99 39.29 32.70
CA ASP A 104 -15.52 37.93 32.48
C ASP A 104 -14.58 37.05 31.61
N CYS A 105 -13.44 37.60 31.18
CA CYS A 105 -12.50 36.83 30.40
C CYS A 105 -11.61 35.97 31.31
N PRO A 106 -11.56 34.62 31.12
CA PRO A 106 -10.68 33.79 31.93
C PRO A 106 -9.20 34.02 31.65
N GLN A 107 -8.87 34.61 30.49
CA GLN A 107 -7.50 34.91 30.08
C GLN A 107 -7.05 36.24 30.70
N ARG A 108 -6.38 36.21 31.83
CA ARG A 108 -5.95 37.45 32.52
C ARG A 108 -4.76 38.12 31.85
N THR A 109 -3.82 37.34 31.34
CA THR A 109 -2.61 37.90 30.71
C THR A 109 -2.23 37.09 29.47
N PHE A 110 -1.70 37.71 28.42
CA PHE A 110 -1.32 37.07 27.19
C PHE A 110 -0.17 37.80 26.48
N SER A 111 0.55 37.05 25.64
CA SER A 111 1.65 37.59 24.83
C SER A 111 1.13 38.31 23.61
N GLY A 112 1.72 39.41 23.24
CA GLY A 112 1.53 40.05 21.95
C GLY A 112 1.89 39.10 20.80
N SER A 113 1.13 39.18 19.73
CA SER A 113 1.37 38.39 18.50
C SER A 113 2.53 38.95 17.68
N LEU A 114 3.22 38.09 16.96
CA LEU A 114 4.27 38.47 16.00
C LEU A 114 3.86 38.00 14.60
N ALA A 115 3.84 38.94 13.64
CA ALA A 115 3.55 38.61 12.25
C ALA A 115 4.58 37.63 11.61
N ILE A 116 5.81 37.61 12.15
CA ILE A 116 6.91 36.79 11.61
C ILE A 116 7.03 35.40 12.24
N ALA A 117 6.33 35.12 13.34
CA ALA A 117 6.44 33.84 14.04
C ALA A 117 5.17 33.52 14.83
N GLY A 118 4.72 32.28 14.77
CA GLY A 118 3.59 31.79 15.57
C GLY A 118 3.85 31.78 17.08
N PRO A 119 2.82 31.51 17.89
CA PRO A 119 2.97 31.39 19.36
C PRO A 119 4.06 30.35 19.70
N ASN A 120 4.90 30.65 20.68
CA ASN A 120 5.98 29.79 21.16
C ASN A 120 7.00 29.32 20.11
N ALA A 121 6.92 29.78 18.88
CA ALA A 121 7.89 29.44 17.85
C ALA A 121 9.26 30.06 18.13
N ARG A 122 10.31 29.28 17.86
CA ARG A 122 11.73 29.72 17.91
C ARG A 122 12.30 30.02 16.51
N LYS A 123 11.47 29.95 15.50
CA LYS A 123 11.84 30.14 14.09
C LYS A 123 10.80 31.02 13.41
N THR A 124 11.25 31.85 12.48
CA THR A 124 10.34 32.64 11.66
C THR A 124 9.51 31.73 10.74
N HIS A 125 8.37 32.24 10.26
CA HIS A 125 7.52 31.54 9.28
C HIS A 125 8.32 31.16 8.03
N GLU A 126 9.23 32.01 7.56
CA GLU A 126 10.07 31.76 6.40
C GLU A 126 11.00 30.56 6.61
N VAL A 127 11.62 30.43 7.80
CA VAL A 127 12.44 29.27 8.16
C VAL A 127 11.57 28.01 8.24
N GLN A 128 10.39 28.10 8.86
CA GLN A 128 9.47 26.97 8.96
C GLN A 128 9.02 26.49 7.57
N GLN A 129 8.70 27.43 6.66
CA GLN A 129 8.38 27.09 5.28
C GLN A 129 9.56 26.46 4.52
N ARG A 130 10.79 26.94 4.75
CA ARG A 130 12.00 26.34 4.17
C ARG A 130 12.19 24.90 4.68
N ILE A 131 12.03 24.67 5.99
CA ILE A 131 12.08 23.35 6.57
C ILE A 131 11.01 22.44 5.94
N LEU A 132 9.77 22.90 5.85
CA LEU A 132 8.68 22.14 5.25
C LEU A 132 8.98 21.77 3.78
N LYS A 133 9.27 22.78 2.95
CA LYS A 133 9.56 22.59 1.53
C LYS A 133 10.72 21.61 1.31
N THR A 134 11.84 21.77 2.04
CA THR A 134 12.99 20.87 1.94
C THR A 134 12.62 19.45 2.39
N SER A 135 11.82 19.32 3.44
CA SER A 135 11.42 18.02 4.01
C SER A 135 10.36 17.29 3.17
N LEU A 136 9.59 18.00 2.35
CA LEU A 136 8.67 17.39 1.38
C LEU A 136 9.41 16.60 0.31
N TYR A 137 10.52 17.11 -0.20
CA TYR A 137 11.27 16.46 -1.29
C TYR A 137 12.31 15.45 -0.78
N LEU A 138 12.92 15.69 0.38
CA LEU A 138 14.01 14.86 0.91
C LEU A 138 13.55 13.97 2.07
N SER A 139 14.27 12.87 2.33
CA SER A 139 14.10 12.13 3.58
C SER A 139 14.50 13.01 4.77
N GLY A 140 13.91 12.79 5.96
CA GLY A 140 14.15 13.63 7.13
C GLY A 140 15.65 13.82 7.45
N ARG A 141 16.47 12.75 7.30
CA ARG A 141 17.93 12.83 7.49
C ARG A 141 18.61 13.72 6.44
N LYS A 142 18.27 13.54 5.15
CA LYS A 142 18.85 14.36 4.07
C LYS A 142 18.39 15.81 4.18
N ALA A 143 17.12 16.04 4.52
CA ALA A 143 16.59 17.39 4.76
C ALA A 143 17.33 18.08 5.91
N SER A 144 17.51 17.41 7.05
CA SER A 144 18.26 17.95 8.19
C SER A 144 19.71 18.31 7.82
N LEU A 145 20.38 17.46 7.04
CA LEU A 145 21.77 17.74 6.60
C LEU A 145 21.83 18.93 5.63
N LEU A 146 20.91 19.00 4.65
CA LEU A 146 20.85 20.12 3.72
C LEU A 146 20.50 21.45 4.42
N LEU A 147 19.54 21.42 5.34
CA LEU A 147 19.17 22.60 6.14
C LEU A 147 20.33 23.07 7.01
N LYS A 148 21.10 22.15 7.59
CA LYS A 148 22.31 22.49 8.36
C LYS A 148 23.37 23.20 7.51
N SER A 149 23.56 22.82 6.23
CA SER A 149 24.48 23.54 5.32
C SER A 149 23.98 24.93 4.92
N GLN A 150 22.71 25.25 5.20
CA GLN A 150 22.07 26.58 5.04
C GLN A 150 21.90 27.29 6.40
N ASN A 151 22.69 26.94 7.40
CA ASN A 151 22.61 27.50 8.76
C ASN A 151 21.21 27.40 9.42
N ILE A 152 20.37 26.44 9.00
CA ILE A 152 19.06 26.18 9.59
C ILE A 152 19.12 24.92 10.46
N HIS A 153 18.87 25.07 11.76
CA HIS A 153 18.88 23.96 12.70
C HIS A 153 17.54 23.24 12.74
N ALA A 154 17.46 22.08 12.09
CA ALA A 154 16.28 21.20 12.12
C ALA A 154 16.72 19.76 12.33
N SER A 155 16.19 19.11 13.37
CA SER A 155 16.46 17.69 13.60
C SER A 155 15.75 16.80 12.57
N THR A 156 16.26 15.60 12.35
CA THR A 156 15.63 14.60 11.47
C THR A 156 14.17 14.34 11.85
N SER A 157 13.89 14.21 13.15
CA SER A 157 12.53 14.02 13.67
C SER A 157 11.67 15.28 13.49
N GLY A 158 12.25 16.48 13.66
CA GLY A 158 11.59 17.75 13.40
C GLY A 158 11.14 17.88 11.95
N CYS A 159 12.05 17.63 11.00
CA CYS A 159 11.74 17.59 9.57
C CYS A 159 10.60 16.61 9.23
N THR A 160 10.63 15.41 9.80
CA THR A 160 9.59 14.41 9.58
C THR A 160 8.25 14.83 10.18
N ARG A 161 8.26 15.41 11.39
CA ARG A 161 7.03 15.85 12.10
C ARG A 161 6.30 16.96 11.37
N VAL A 162 7.02 17.94 10.84
CA VAL A 162 6.41 19.06 10.08
C VAL A 162 5.68 18.54 8.84
N VAL A 163 6.25 17.57 8.13
CA VAL A 163 5.61 16.95 6.96
C VAL A 163 4.42 16.07 7.37
N LYS A 164 4.54 15.30 8.45
CA LYS A 164 3.45 14.44 8.94
C LYS A 164 2.19 15.23 9.26
N ARG A 165 2.32 16.37 9.94
CA ARG A 165 1.18 17.25 10.27
C ARG A 165 0.40 17.68 9.03
N LEU A 166 1.09 17.94 7.92
CA LEU A 166 0.45 18.30 6.66
C LEU A 166 -0.35 17.15 6.05
N GLY A 167 -0.01 15.90 6.36
CA GLY A 167 -0.65 14.71 5.83
C GLY A 167 -1.57 13.98 6.81
N GLU A 168 -1.96 14.58 7.92
CA GLU A 168 -2.90 14.00 8.89
C GLU A 168 -4.26 13.69 8.26
N SER A 169 -4.71 14.55 7.32
CA SER A 169 -5.92 14.36 6.52
C SER A 169 -5.66 14.57 5.04
N ASN A 170 -6.57 14.11 4.19
CA ASN A 170 -6.58 14.51 2.79
C ASN A 170 -7.04 15.98 2.66
N PRO A 171 -6.54 16.74 1.67
CA PRO A 171 -7.03 18.10 1.43
C PRO A 171 -8.47 18.08 0.90
N PRO A 172 -9.20 19.20 0.97
CA PRO A 172 -10.48 19.35 0.29
C PRO A 172 -10.33 19.04 -1.21
N CYS A 173 -11.24 18.27 -1.77
CA CYS A 173 -11.25 17.90 -3.18
C CYS A 173 -12.21 18.80 -3.94
N THR A 174 -11.74 19.41 -5.04
CA THR A 174 -12.56 20.23 -5.93
C THR A 174 -12.78 19.56 -7.31
N SER A 175 -12.16 18.40 -7.52
CA SER A 175 -12.22 17.68 -8.79
C SER A 175 -13.63 17.10 -9.01
N THR A 176 -14.11 17.21 -10.26
CA THR A 176 -15.36 16.57 -10.70
C THR A 176 -15.10 15.22 -11.40
N ARG A 177 -13.87 14.98 -11.82
CA ARG A 177 -13.42 13.76 -12.50
C ARG A 177 -12.19 13.22 -11.84
N ILE A 178 -12.26 11.99 -11.35
CA ILE A 178 -11.15 11.35 -10.65
C ILE A 178 -10.83 9.98 -11.22
N GLY A 179 -9.63 9.52 -10.96
CA GLY A 179 -9.24 8.13 -11.13
C GLY A 179 -8.82 7.52 -9.80
N ILE A 180 -9.16 6.27 -9.58
CA ILE A 180 -8.80 5.51 -8.38
C ILE A 180 -7.95 4.32 -8.78
N ASP A 181 -6.81 4.13 -8.09
CA ASP A 181 -5.95 2.96 -8.30
C ASP A 181 -5.29 2.54 -6.99
N ASP A 182 -4.83 1.29 -6.92
CA ASP A 182 -4.13 0.78 -5.77
C ASP A 182 -2.60 0.76 -5.97
N PHE A 183 -1.89 0.84 -4.88
CA PHE A 183 -0.44 0.63 -4.86
C PHE A 183 0.01 -0.19 -3.67
N ALA A 184 0.97 -1.09 -3.89
CA ALA A 184 1.52 -1.90 -2.83
C ALA A 184 2.32 -1.05 -1.84
N SER A 185 1.90 -1.02 -0.59
CA SER A 185 2.73 -0.52 0.52
C SER A 185 3.75 -1.56 0.92
N LYS A 186 3.33 -2.82 1.07
CA LYS A 186 4.20 -3.99 1.21
C LYS A 186 3.73 -5.03 0.20
N LYS A 187 4.54 -5.27 -0.85
CA LYS A 187 4.17 -6.14 -1.98
C LYS A 187 3.69 -7.51 -1.49
N GLY A 188 2.47 -7.87 -1.90
CA GLY A 188 1.83 -9.14 -1.54
C GLY A 188 1.08 -9.14 -0.20
N TYR A 189 1.16 -8.06 0.60
CA TYR A 189 0.55 -8.03 1.94
C TYR A 189 -0.33 -6.81 2.20
N VAL A 190 0.15 -5.62 1.88
CA VAL A 190 -0.56 -4.37 2.22
C VAL A 190 -0.65 -3.50 0.98
N TYR A 191 -1.87 -3.15 0.62
CA TYR A 191 -2.19 -2.23 -0.46
C TYR A 191 -2.88 -1.00 0.10
N LYS A 192 -2.62 0.14 -0.52
CA LYS A 192 -3.21 1.44 -0.24
C LYS A 192 -3.83 1.97 -1.53
N CYS A 193 -4.70 2.95 -1.42
CA CYS A 193 -5.40 3.53 -2.54
C CYS A 193 -4.98 4.98 -2.76
N VAL A 194 -4.98 5.43 -4.01
CA VAL A 194 -4.77 6.82 -4.41
C VAL A 194 -5.91 7.26 -5.31
N ALA A 195 -6.43 8.46 -5.07
CA ALA A 195 -7.32 9.16 -5.99
C ALA A 195 -6.54 10.30 -6.64
N CYS A 196 -6.66 10.43 -7.97
CA CYS A 196 -6.04 11.49 -8.76
C CYS A 196 -7.10 12.22 -9.56
N ASP A 197 -6.94 13.50 -9.72
CA ASP A 197 -7.70 14.30 -10.67
C ASP A 197 -7.39 13.85 -12.10
N GLN A 198 -8.41 13.64 -12.91
CA GLN A 198 -8.27 13.11 -14.27
C GLN A 198 -7.85 14.17 -15.28
N ASP A 199 -8.06 15.43 -14.99
CA ASP A 199 -7.72 16.52 -15.89
C ASP A 199 -6.25 16.95 -15.71
N THR A 200 -5.77 16.95 -14.47
CA THR A 200 -4.41 17.40 -14.13
C THR A 200 -3.43 16.23 -13.90
N GLY A 201 -3.92 15.05 -13.57
CA GLY A 201 -3.12 13.89 -13.16
C GLY A 201 -2.54 14.00 -11.75
N PHE A 202 -2.84 15.07 -10.99
CA PHE A 202 -2.34 15.23 -9.64
C PHE A 202 -3.13 14.39 -8.64
N PRO A 203 -2.46 13.83 -7.62
CA PRO A 203 -3.12 13.12 -6.54
C PRO A 203 -3.93 14.07 -5.66
N VAL A 204 -5.19 13.76 -5.43
CA VAL A 204 -6.12 14.53 -4.59
C VAL A 204 -6.37 13.88 -3.25
N ALA A 205 -6.21 12.55 -3.14
CA ALA A 205 -6.34 11.85 -1.87
C ALA A 205 -5.51 10.55 -1.85
N ILE A 206 -5.08 10.15 -0.64
CA ILE A 206 -4.45 8.85 -0.38
C ILE A 206 -5.10 8.23 0.86
N PHE A 207 -5.39 6.94 0.77
CA PHE A 207 -6.07 6.16 1.81
C PHE A 207 -5.16 5.05 2.32
N ASP A 208 -5.27 4.74 3.63
CA ASP A 208 -4.39 3.76 4.29
C ASP A 208 -4.72 2.31 3.92
N CYS A 209 -5.89 2.05 3.40
CA CYS A 209 -6.32 0.74 2.90
C CYS A 209 -6.72 0.82 1.42
N ARG A 210 -6.82 -0.36 0.78
CA ARG A 210 -7.31 -0.50 -0.59
C ARG A 210 -8.81 -0.22 -0.67
N TYR A 211 -9.56 -0.79 0.28
CA TYR A 211 -10.99 -0.62 0.46
C TYR A 211 -11.24 -0.35 1.94
N GLY A 212 -12.21 0.49 2.28
CA GLY A 212 -12.56 0.73 3.66
C GLY A 212 -13.28 2.03 3.91
N GLU A 213 -13.53 2.30 5.17
CA GLU A 213 -14.37 3.40 5.64
C GLU A 213 -13.82 4.76 5.23
N GLU A 214 -12.49 4.95 5.27
CA GLU A 214 -11.84 6.21 4.89
C GLU A 214 -12.13 6.59 3.43
N LEU A 215 -12.08 5.64 2.49
CA LEU A 215 -12.44 5.87 1.09
C LEU A 215 -13.95 6.12 0.95
N ASN A 216 -14.77 5.32 1.62
CA ASN A 216 -16.23 5.43 1.54
C ASN A 216 -16.71 6.79 2.04
N GLN A 217 -16.24 7.23 3.20
CA GLN A 217 -16.54 8.53 3.78
C GLN A 217 -16.08 9.66 2.84
N TRP A 218 -14.85 9.56 2.31
CA TRP A 218 -14.33 10.57 1.39
C TRP A 218 -15.17 10.67 0.11
N LEU A 219 -15.63 9.55 -0.46
CA LEU A 219 -16.54 9.55 -1.61
C LEU A 219 -17.88 10.22 -1.25
N GLN A 220 -18.41 9.92 -0.07
CA GLN A 220 -19.66 10.50 0.41
C GLN A 220 -19.56 12.01 0.63
N GLU A 221 -18.41 12.50 1.09
CA GLU A 221 -18.16 13.94 1.29
C GLU A 221 -17.94 14.72 -0.02
N ASN A 222 -17.65 14.01 -1.13
CA ASN A 222 -17.28 14.63 -2.41
C ASN A 222 -18.30 14.37 -3.51
N GLN A 223 -19.56 14.79 -3.29
CA GLN A 223 -20.69 14.58 -4.21
C GLN A 223 -20.59 15.34 -5.54
N GLN A 224 -19.63 16.26 -5.69
CA GLN A 224 -19.32 16.96 -6.96
C GLN A 224 -18.64 16.06 -7.99
N ILE A 225 -18.23 14.84 -7.60
CA ILE A 225 -17.56 13.91 -8.51
C ILE A 225 -18.59 13.28 -9.45
N GLU A 226 -18.41 13.55 -10.75
CA GLU A 226 -19.29 13.11 -11.84
C GLU A 226 -18.77 11.89 -12.59
N LEU A 227 -17.43 11.68 -12.57
CA LEU A 227 -16.79 10.57 -13.28
C LEU A 227 -15.66 9.96 -12.44
N VAL A 228 -15.64 8.62 -12.39
CA VAL A 228 -14.59 7.86 -11.70
C VAL A 228 -14.01 6.79 -12.62
N THR A 229 -12.72 6.92 -12.98
CA THR A 229 -12.00 5.83 -13.63
C THR A 229 -11.41 4.88 -12.58
N ARG A 230 -11.44 3.58 -12.83
CA ARG A 230 -10.96 2.55 -11.90
C ARG A 230 -10.51 1.28 -12.61
N ASP A 231 -9.80 0.42 -11.88
CA ASP A 231 -9.60 -0.97 -12.31
C ASP A 231 -10.93 -1.76 -12.28
N GLY A 232 -10.92 -2.98 -12.78
CA GLY A 232 -12.09 -3.88 -12.79
C GLY A 232 -12.45 -4.48 -11.43
N SER A 233 -12.10 -3.84 -10.31
CA SER A 233 -12.39 -4.33 -8.97
C SER A 233 -13.88 -4.16 -8.61
N HIS A 234 -14.53 -5.24 -8.20
CA HIS A 234 -15.92 -5.21 -7.72
C HIS A 234 -16.09 -4.37 -6.45
N ASP A 235 -15.06 -4.28 -5.61
CA ASP A 235 -15.13 -3.51 -4.36
C ASP A 235 -15.13 -2.01 -4.64
N TYR A 236 -14.30 -1.54 -5.59
CA TYR A 236 -14.38 -0.14 -6.05
C TYR A 236 -15.71 0.15 -6.74
N ALA A 237 -16.18 -0.77 -7.60
CA ALA A 237 -17.47 -0.62 -8.26
C ALA A 237 -18.61 -0.42 -7.25
N ARG A 238 -18.63 -1.24 -6.21
CA ARG A 238 -19.65 -1.17 -5.14
C ARG A 238 -19.53 0.11 -4.33
N ALA A 239 -18.31 0.46 -3.88
CA ALA A 239 -18.10 1.69 -3.10
C ALA A 239 -18.58 2.93 -3.85
N ILE A 240 -18.22 3.06 -5.15
CA ILE A 240 -18.64 4.18 -5.98
C ILE A 240 -20.16 4.18 -6.19
N SER A 241 -20.76 3.02 -6.55
CA SER A 241 -22.22 2.94 -6.74
C SER A 241 -23.01 3.27 -5.48
N THR A 242 -22.47 2.96 -4.31
CA THR A 242 -23.12 3.23 -3.01
C THR A 242 -22.99 4.69 -2.60
N HIS A 243 -21.83 5.29 -2.74
CA HIS A 243 -21.53 6.61 -2.19
C HIS A 243 -21.56 7.75 -3.22
N LEU A 244 -21.43 7.43 -4.51
CA LEU A 244 -21.55 8.35 -5.65
C LEU A 244 -22.49 7.78 -6.71
N PRO A 245 -23.77 7.59 -6.44
CA PRO A 245 -24.70 6.88 -7.33
C PRO A 245 -24.93 7.59 -8.68
N ARG A 246 -24.60 8.88 -8.77
CA ARG A 246 -24.72 9.69 -10.01
C ARG A 246 -23.45 9.67 -10.85
N ALA A 247 -22.32 9.21 -10.31
CA ALA A 247 -21.04 9.25 -11.00
C ALA A 247 -20.95 8.15 -12.07
N ILE A 248 -20.47 8.53 -13.24
CA ILE A 248 -20.18 7.60 -14.32
C ILE A 248 -18.90 6.84 -13.96
N GLN A 249 -18.98 5.53 -13.91
CA GLN A 249 -17.82 4.68 -13.70
C GLN A 249 -17.22 4.30 -15.06
N VAL A 250 -15.90 4.36 -15.15
CA VAL A 250 -15.13 4.01 -16.36
C VAL A 250 -14.07 2.97 -15.98
N THR A 251 -14.18 1.79 -16.57
CA THR A 251 -13.19 0.71 -16.33
C THR A 251 -11.92 0.93 -17.13
N ASP A 252 -10.77 0.61 -16.54
CA ASP A 252 -9.46 0.74 -17.21
C ASP A 252 -9.35 -0.20 -18.43
N ARG A 253 -9.28 0.42 -19.60
CA ARG A 253 -9.11 -0.28 -20.89
C ARG A 253 -7.86 -1.16 -20.95
N PHE A 254 -6.76 -0.71 -20.37
CA PHE A 254 -5.51 -1.47 -20.34
C PHE A 254 -5.66 -2.77 -19.55
N HIS A 255 -6.32 -2.72 -18.39
CA HIS A 255 -6.58 -3.91 -17.58
C HIS A 255 -7.54 -4.88 -18.28
N LEU A 256 -8.58 -4.39 -18.96
CA LEU A 256 -9.48 -5.22 -19.75
C LEU A 256 -8.73 -5.96 -20.85
N VAL A 257 -7.96 -5.24 -21.69
CA VAL A 257 -7.18 -5.84 -22.78
C VAL A 257 -6.14 -6.82 -22.25
N LYS A 258 -5.43 -6.48 -21.18
CA LYS A 258 -4.43 -7.33 -20.52
C LYS A 258 -5.03 -8.65 -20.03
N ASN A 259 -6.21 -8.61 -19.42
CA ASN A 259 -6.91 -9.80 -18.92
C ASN A 259 -7.39 -10.69 -20.07
N LEU A 260 -7.95 -10.09 -21.11
CA LEU A 260 -8.33 -10.80 -22.32
C LEU A 260 -7.13 -11.50 -22.97
N LEU A 261 -6.05 -10.75 -23.23
CA LEU A 261 -4.82 -11.31 -23.82
C LEU A 261 -4.18 -12.40 -22.97
N LYS A 262 -4.27 -12.29 -21.64
CA LYS A 262 -3.79 -13.35 -20.73
C LYS A 262 -4.59 -14.63 -20.91
N GLY A 263 -5.91 -14.56 -20.84
CA GLY A 263 -6.79 -15.71 -21.02
C GLY A 263 -6.63 -16.36 -22.39
N MET A 264 -6.55 -15.55 -23.44
CA MET A 264 -6.32 -16.02 -24.82
C MET A 264 -4.96 -16.67 -24.99
N THR A 265 -3.89 -16.09 -24.42
CA THR A 265 -2.55 -16.69 -24.48
C THR A 265 -2.53 -18.07 -23.83
N GLU A 266 -3.18 -18.22 -22.68
CA GLU A 266 -3.30 -19.51 -21.99
C GLU A 266 -4.11 -20.52 -22.79
N PHE A 267 -5.22 -20.11 -23.39
CA PHE A 267 -6.04 -20.96 -24.27
C PHE A 267 -5.25 -21.45 -25.48
N ILE A 268 -4.63 -20.55 -26.24
CA ILE A 268 -3.85 -20.88 -27.43
C ILE A 268 -2.67 -21.80 -27.08
N GLN A 269 -1.98 -21.55 -25.97
CA GLN A 269 -0.91 -22.41 -25.50
C GLN A 269 -1.41 -23.85 -25.21
N LYS A 270 -2.54 -23.97 -24.53
CA LYS A 270 -3.15 -25.31 -24.28
C LYS A 270 -3.54 -25.99 -25.56
N THR A 271 -4.15 -25.27 -26.49
CA THR A 271 -4.64 -25.85 -27.76
C THR A 271 -3.51 -26.24 -28.70
N LEU A 272 -2.49 -25.38 -28.88
CA LEU A 272 -1.43 -25.62 -29.85
C LEU A 272 -0.26 -26.45 -29.33
N TYR A 273 -0.01 -26.47 -28.04
CA TYR A 273 1.23 -27.00 -27.49
C TYR A 273 1.06 -28.08 -26.43
N GLN A 274 -0.16 -28.55 -26.14
CA GLN A 274 -0.44 -29.55 -25.09
C GLN A 274 0.49 -29.36 -23.88
N THR A 275 0.26 -28.31 -23.14
CA THR A 275 1.10 -28.06 -21.96
C THR A 275 0.74 -29.05 -20.87
N ASN A 276 1.69 -29.88 -20.44
CA ASN A 276 1.54 -30.64 -19.21
C ASN A 276 1.07 -29.68 -18.10
N GLU A 277 -0.03 -30.04 -17.46
CA GLU A 277 -0.57 -29.20 -16.39
C GLU A 277 0.45 -29.14 -15.26
N LYS A 278 0.57 -27.95 -14.64
CA LYS A 278 1.31 -27.86 -13.40
C LYS A 278 0.64 -28.74 -12.37
N LEU A 279 1.40 -29.60 -11.74
CA LEU A 279 0.90 -30.33 -10.59
C LEU A 279 0.51 -29.32 -9.50
N SER A 280 -0.71 -29.44 -9.01
CA SER A 280 -1.15 -28.72 -7.82
C SER A 280 -0.46 -29.30 -6.58
N TYR A 281 -0.25 -28.46 -5.56
CA TYR A 281 0.25 -28.97 -4.30
C TYR A 281 -0.82 -29.86 -3.66
N PRO A 282 -0.46 -31.09 -3.22
CA PRO A 282 -1.41 -31.93 -2.55
C PRO A 282 -1.73 -31.37 -1.16
N TYR A 283 -2.99 -31.47 -0.82
CA TYR A 283 -3.48 -31.24 0.53
C TYR A 283 -4.05 -32.54 1.05
N PRO A 284 -3.94 -32.81 2.37
CA PRO A 284 -4.57 -34.00 2.94
C PRO A 284 -6.09 -33.89 2.81
N SER A 285 -6.77 -35.01 2.68
CA SER A 285 -8.20 -35.07 2.89
C SER A 285 -8.51 -34.78 4.38
N LEU A 286 -9.77 -34.48 4.67
CA LEU A 286 -10.19 -34.26 6.07
C LEU A 286 -9.85 -35.48 6.94
N GLU A 287 -10.07 -36.67 6.42
CA GLU A 287 -9.82 -37.92 7.08
C GLU A 287 -8.32 -38.16 7.30
N GLU A 288 -7.50 -37.96 6.26
CA GLU A 288 -6.03 -38.05 6.38
C GLU A 288 -5.47 -37.05 7.39
N ALA A 289 -5.94 -35.79 7.35
CA ALA A 289 -5.50 -34.77 8.29
C ALA A 289 -5.84 -35.14 9.75
N TYR A 290 -7.04 -35.63 9.97
CA TYR A 290 -7.48 -36.10 11.28
C TYR A 290 -6.64 -37.30 11.77
N ASP A 291 -6.43 -38.30 10.91
CA ASP A 291 -5.68 -39.51 11.26
C ASP A 291 -4.22 -39.20 11.60
N TYR A 292 -3.56 -38.32 10.85
CA TYR A 292 -2.20 -37.87 11.16
C TYR A 292 -2.14 -37.10 12.48
N MET A 293 -3.06 -36.19 12.74
CA MET A 293 -3.11 -35.44 13.99
C MET A 293 -3.43 -36.34 15.17
N PHE A 294 -4.34 -37.30 15.01
CA PHE A 294 -4.68 -38.28 16.02
C PHE A 294 -3.50 -39.19 16.35
N LYS A 295 -2.76 -39.63 15.34
CA LYS A 295 -1.51 -40.36 15.47
C LYS A 295 -0.47 -39.56 16.26
N ASP A 296 -0.23 -38.32 15.89
CA ASP A 296 0.72 -37.42 16.57
C ASP A 296 0.29 -37.16 18.03
N LEU A 297 -1.02 -37.02 18.30
CA LEU A 297 -1.55 -36.90 19.66
C LEU A 297 -1.23 -38.14 20.50
N CYS A 298 -1.33 -39.30 19.89
CA CYS A 298 -1.11 -40.59 20.56
C CYS A 298 0.37 -40.93 20.69
N ASP A 299 1.23 -40.49 19.78
CA ASP A 299 2.70 -40.62 19.90
C ASP A 299 3.29 -39.83 21.08
N ILE A 300 2.54 -38.88 21.61
CA ILE A 300 2.88 -38.15 22.86
C ILE A 300 2.62 -39.02 24.08
N GLY A 301 1.89 -40.14 23.96
CA GLY A 301 1.56 -41.10 24.99
C GLY A 301 2.52 -42.29 25.09
N GLU A 302 2.22 -43.26 25.99
CA GLU A 302 3.07 -44.41 26.24
C GLU A 302 3.23 -45.36 25.02
N LYS A 303 4.40 -46.04 24.95
CA LYS A 303 4.80 -46.98 23.89
C LYS A 303 3.76 -48.07 23.53
N ARG A 304 2.99 -48.57 24.50
CA ARG A 304 1.92 -49.57 24.31
C ARG A 304 0.70 -49.02 23.54
N HIS A 305 0.42 -47.73 23.65
CA HIS A 305 -0.67 -47.11 22.93
C HIS A 305 -0.30 -46.87 21.47
N ARG A 306 0.97 -46.58 21.13
CA ARG A 306 1.44 -46.41 19.75
C ARG A 306 1.18 -47.67 18.91
N GLU A 307 1.46 -48.85 19.44
CA GLU A 307 1.24 -50.09 18.70
C GLU A 307 -0.25 -50.30 18.40
N ARG A 308 -1.12 -50.06 19.35
CA ARG A 308 -2.58 -50.17 19.14
C ARG A 308 -3.10 -49.22 18.08
N ILE A 309 -2.63 -48.01 18.08
CA ILE A 309 -3.04 -46.98 17.12
C ILE A 309 -2.50 -47.28 15.73
N ASN A 310 -1.25 -47.67 15.60
CA ASN A 310 -0.70 -48.11 14.33
C ASN A 310 -1.49 -49.29 13.76
N ASN A 311 -1.88 -50.25 14.61
CA ASN A 311 -2.71 -51.36 14.18
C ASN A 311 -4.12 -50.90 13.77
N TYR A 312 -4.73 -49.94 14.48
CA TYR A 312 -6.01 -49.36 14.09
C TYR A 312 -5.95 -48.68 12.70
N LEU A 313 -4.96 -47.80 12.48
CA LEU A 313 -4.78 -47.12 11.20
C LEU A 313 -4.52 -48.10 10.06
N LYS A 314 -3.70 -49.13 10.30
CA LYS A 314 -3.42 -50.18 9.31
C LYS A 314 -4.66 -51.00 8.97
N ILE A 315 -5.47 -51.36 9.98
CA ILE A 315 -6.74 -52.07 9.77
C ILE A 315 -7.70 -51.22 8.95
N LYS A 316 -7.83 -49.94 9.29
CA LYS A 316 -8.71 -49.00 8.61
C LYS A 316 -8.31 -48.81 7.16
N GLN A 317 -7.01 -48.64 6.88
CA GLN A 317 -6.47 -48.52 5.54
C GLN A 317 -6.75 -49.78 4.70
N MET A 318 -6.45 -50.99 5.25
CA MET A 318 -6.72 -52.26 4.58
C MET A 318 -8.22 -52.47 4.30
N THR A 319 -9.08 -52.00 5.18
CA THR A 319 -10.54 -52.07 5.01
C THR A 319 -10.99 -51.18 3.87
N ILE A 320 -10.42 -49.96 3.74
CA ILE A 320 -10.69 -49.04 2.62
C ILE A 320 -10.20 -49.61 1.31
N GLU A 321 -9.05 -50.29 1.31
CA GLU A 321 -8.47 -50.95 0.16
C GLU A 321 -9.21 -52.25 -0.23
N GLY A 322 -10.27 -52.64 0.49
CA GLY A 322 -11.12 -53.79 0.20
C GLY A 322 -10.55 -55.14 0.69
N ALA A 323 -9.55 -55.13 1.57
CA ALA A 323 -8.96 -56.34 2.11
C ALA A 323 -9.97 -57.18 2.94
N THR A 324 -9.93 -58.47 2.78
CA THR A 324 -10.77 -59.40 3.49
C THR A 324 -10.36 -59.54 4.95
N ARG A 325 -11.28 -59.96 5.80
CA ARG A 325 -11.02 -60.14 7.24
C ARG A 325 -9.84 -61.12 7.55
N PRO A 326 -9.65 -62.24 6.83
CA PRO A 326 -8.47 -63.08 7.01
C PRO A 326 -7.16 -62.37 6.68
N GLU A 327 -7.12 -61.58 5.62
CA GLU A 327 -5.94 -60.80 5.21
C GLU A 327 -5.55 -59.77 6.24
N ILE A 328 -6.55 -59.05 6.82
CA ILE A 328 -6.33 -58.09 7.88
C ILE A 328 -5.76 -58.79 9.15
N LEU A 329 -6.31 -59.94 9.51
CA LEU A 329 -5.82 -60.72 10.67
C LEU A 329 -4.38 -61.19 10.46
N ALA A 330 -4.05 -61.69 9.27
CA ALA A 330 -2.70 -62.12 8.91
C ALA A 330 -1.70 -60.94 8.95
N ALA A 331 -2.09 -59.76 8.40
CA ALA A 331 -1.25 -58.56 8.36
C ALA A 331 -1.01 -57.92 9.73
N ILE A 332 -1.94 -58.04 10.68
CA ILE A 332 -1.86 -57.49 12.02
C ILE A 332 -1.22 -58.45 13.01
N GLY A 333 -1.31 -59.76 12.76
CA GLY A 333 -0.75 -60.79 13.66
C GLY A 333 -1.37 -60.84 15.04
N LYS A 334 -2.64 -60.41 15.21
CA LYS A 334 -3.37 -60.37 16.49
C LYS A 334 -4.71 -61.10 16.34
N SER A 335 -5.35 -61.41 17.46
CA SER A 335 -6.61 -62.16 17.50
C SER A 335 -7.77 -61.41 16.85
N ALA A 336 -8.74 -62.15 16.32
CA ALA A 336 -9.96 -61.59 15.73
C ALA A 336 -10.74 -60.69 16.71
N THR A 337 -10.71 -61.01 17.98
CA THR A 337 -11.31 -60.20 19.06
C THR A 337 -10.57 -58.86 19.22
N TYR A 338 -9.24 -58.85 19.11
CA TYR A 338 -8.43 -57.63 19.15
C TYR A 338 -8.78 -56.69 17.98
N VAL A 339 -8.82 -57.21 16.77
CA VAL A 339 -9.16 -56.44 15.58
C VAL A 339 -10.59 -55.87 15.67
N ARG A 340 -11.56 -56.67 16.08
CA ARG A 340 -12.95 -56.23 16.28
C ARG A 340 -13.06 -55.12 17.35
N ASN A 341 -12.36 -55.27 18.48
CA ASN A 341 -12.38 -54.26 19.54
C ASN A 341 -11.75 -52.93 19.09
N LEU A 342 -10.66 -52.99 18.34
CA LEU A 342 -10.07 -51.80 17.76
C LEU A 342 -11.00 -51.07 16.77
N LEU A 343 -11.65 -51.78 15.87
CA LEU A 343 -12.64 -51.22 14.94
C LEU A 343 -13.85 -50.59 15.66
N GLN A 344 -14.20 -51.08 16.84
CA GLN A 344 -15.24 -50.52 17.71
C GLN A 344 -14.73 -49.40 18.62
N GLY A 345 -13.47 -48.95 18.46
CA GLY A 345 -12.85 -47.96 19.32
C GLY A 345 -12.57 -48.42 20.77
N LYS A 346 -12.83 -49.72 21.08
CA LYS A 346 -12.57 -50.29 22.42
C LYS A 346 -11.06 -50.51 22.58
N GLY A 347 -10.48 -49.92 23.61
CA GLY A 347 -9.04 -50.04 23.91
C GLY A 347 -8.14 -48.99 23.24
N LEU A 348 -8.71 -48.01 22.55
CA LEU A 348 -8.05 -46.78 22.11
C LEU A 348 -8.09 -45.69 23.21
N SER A 349 -8.55 -46.00 24.42
CA SER A 349 -8.50 -45.08 25.55
C SER A 349 -7.04 -44.82 25.95
N VAL A 350 -6.49 -43.79 25.37
CA VAL A 350 -5.18 -43.25 25.72
C VAL A 350 -5.33 -42.49 27.02
N HIS A 351 -4.45 -42.71 28.01
CA HIS A 351 -4.35 -41.84 29.18
C HIS A 351 -3.81 -40.47 28.72
N LEU A 352 -4.71 -39.65 28.18
CA LEU A 352 -4.41 -38.31 27.78
C LEU A 352 -4.38 -37.40 29.02
N ASN A 353 -3.34 -36.62 29.17
CA ASN A 353 -3.30 -35.56 30.17
C ASN A 353 -4.36 -34.46 29.83
N THR A 354 -4.56 -33.53 30.74
CA THR A 354 -5.59 -32.48 30.60
C THR A 354 -5.48 -31.71 29.29
N ASN A 355 -4.26 -31.36 28.87
CA ASN A 355 -4.01 -30.61 27.62
C ASN A 355 -4.29 -31.47 26.38
N GLN A 356 -3.94 -32.74 26.40
CA GLN A 356 -4.21 -33.67 25.30
C GLN A 356 -5.72 -33.95 25.17
N ARG A 357 -6.45 -34.08 26.29
CA ARG A 357 -7.93 -34.18 26.25
C ARG A 357 -8.57 -32.95 25.68
N LYS A 358 -8.02 -31.78 25.99
CA LYS A 358 -8.45 -30.53 25.38
C LYS A 358 -8.19 -30.50 23.86
N ALA A 359 -7.01 -30.97 23.44
CA ALA A 359 -6.67 -31.06 22.00
C ALA A 359 -7.61 -31.99 21.22
N MET A 360 -8.01 -33.12 21.83
CA MET A 360 -8.94 -34.06 21.23
C MET A 360 -10.26 -33.40 20.77
N LYS A 361 -10.75 -32.41 21.53
CA LYS A 361 -11.97 -31.67 21.18
C LYS A 361 -11.81 -30.82 19.92
N TYR A 362 -10.58 -30.40 19.61
CA TYR A 362 -10.29 -29.49 18.48
C TYR A 362 -9.68 -30.19 17.27
N LEU A 363 -9.44 -31.53 17.32
CA LEU A 363 -8.82 -32.27 16.23
C LEU A 363 -9.59 -32.12 14.90
N SER A 364 -10.92 -32.23 14.94
CA SER A 364 -11.76 -32.09 13.76
C SER A 364 -11.71 -30.67 13.17
N GLU A 365 -11.68 -29.65 14.02
CA GLU A 365 -11.52 -28.25 13.58
C GLU A 365 -10.16 -28.03 12.92
N MET A 366 -9.09 -28.53 13.55
CA MET A 366 -7.74 -28.43 12.98
C MET A 366 -7.59 -29.21 11.68
N ALA A 367 -8.14 -30.43 11.61
CA ALA A 367 -8.12 -31.25 10.40
C ALA A 367 -8.84 -30.57 9.24
N LYS A 368 -9.98 -29.92 9.50
CA LYS A 368 -10.71 -29.14 8.51
C LYS A 368 -9.88 -27.96 7.98
N ILE A 369 -9.26 -27.19 8.86
CA ILE A 369 -8.39 -26.07 8.48
C ILE A 369 -7.24 -26.55 7.58
N VAL A 370 -6.67 -27.71 7.86
CA VAL A 370 -5.56 -28.28 7.10
C VAL A 370 -6.04 -28.81 5.75
N SER A 371 -7.19 -29.47 5.68
CA SER A 371 -7.78 -29.96 4.43
C SER A 371 -8.21 -28.81 3.50
N ASP A 372 -8.60 -27.66 4.05
CA ASP A 372 -8.89 -26.42 3.32
C ASP A 372 -7.63 -25.73 2.75
N GLY A 373 -6.45 -26.31 2.95
CA GLY A 373 -5.21 -25.87 2.29
C GLY A 373 -4.21 -25.15 3.20
N ILE A 374 -4.41 -25.12 4.52
CA ILE A 374 -3.51 -24.46 5.47
C ILE A 374 -2.61 -25.50 6.15
N ILE A 375 -1.46 -25.79 5.53
CA ILE A 375 -0.46 -26.73 6.07
C ILE A 375 0.64 -25.99 6.89
N SER A 376 0.62 -24.68 6.98
CA SER A 376 1.60 -23.92 7.78
C SER A 376 1.30 -24.08 9.27
N THR A 377 2.22 -24.70 9.99
CA THR A 377 2.15 -24.84 11.45
C THR A 377 1.97 -23.47 12.14
N ALA A 378 2.70 -22.45 11.72
CA ALA A 378 2.59 -21.10 12.28
C ALA A 378 1.19 -20.49 12.09
N THR A 379 0.56 -20.72 10.94
CA THR A 379 -0.81 -20.24 10.67
C THR A 379 -1.83 -20.99 11.52
N LEU A 380 -1.66 -22.30 11.69
CA LEU A 380 -2.55 -23.10 12.52
C LEU A 380 -2.41 -22.73 14.01
N VAL A 381 -1.19 -22.54 14.50
CA VAL A 381 -0.94 -22.06 15.88
C VAL A 381 -1.68 -20.74 16.11
N LYS A 382 -1.58 -19.79 15.19
CA LYS A 382 -2.28 -18.49 15.30
C LYS A 382 -3.81 -18.65 15.33
N ARG A 383 -4.38 -19.58 14.55
CA ARG A 383 -5.84 -19.83 14.53
C ARG A 383 -6.33 -20.56 15.78
N MET A 384 -5.45 -21.31 16.43
CA MET A 384 -5.75 -22.04 17.67
C MET A 384 -5.31 -21.27 18.93
N GLU A 385 -4.83 -20.03 18.77
CA GLU A 385 -4.44 -19.15 19.89
C GLU A 385 -5.61 -18.95 20.86
N GLY A 386 -5.33 -19.07 22.16
CA GLY A 386 -6.36 -19.05 23.21
C GLY A 386 -7.14 -20.38 23.40
N LYS A 387 -7.10 -21.30 22.43
CA LYS A 387 -7.76 -22.61 22.51
C LYS A 387 -6.78 -23.71 22.94
N LEU A 388 -5.58 -23.74 22.34
CA LEU A 388 -4.55 -24.77 22.55
C LEU A 388 -3.16 -24.16 22.69
N ASP A 389 -2.30 -24.88 23.41
CA ASP A 389 -0.87 -24.55 23.53
C ASP A 389 -0.14 -24.68 22.17
N SER A 390 0.72 -23.71 21.86
CA SER A 390 1.44 -23.64 20.59
C SER A 390 2.37 -24.84 20.33
N ASN A 391 3.01 -25.36 21.39
CA ASN A 391 3.90 -26.52 21.28
C ASN A 391 3.09 -27.79 21.00
N LEU A 392 1.90 -27.90 21.59
CA LEU A 392 1.02 -29.02 21.34
C LEU A 392 0.49 -29.02 19.91
N VAL A 393 0.02 -27.88 19.42
CA VAL A 393 -0.40 -27.72 18.01
C VAL A 393 0.75 -28.08 17.05
N SER A 394 1.97 -27.62 17.33
CA SER A 394 3.15 -27.92 16.51
C SER A 394 3.48 -29.41 16.50
N ARG A 395 3.31 -30.11 17.60
CA ARG A 395 3.50 -31.58 17.68
C ARG A 395 2.45 -32.34 16.89
N LEU A 396 1.18 -31.91 16.95
CA LEU A 396 0.08 -32.54 16.21
C LEU A 396 0.19 -32.36 14.69
N MET A 397 1.00 -31.42 14.25
CA MET A 397 1.28 -31.15 12.84
C MET A 397 2.55 -31.83 12.31
N ARG A 398 3.29 -32.57 13.13
CA ARG A 398 4.62 -33.11 12.78
C ARG A 398 4.56 -34.02 11.56
N THR A 399 3.74 -35.06 11.59
CA THR A 399 3.64 -36.04 10.50
C THR A 399 3.13 -35.42 9.21
N ILE A 400 2.10 -34.56 9.30
CA ILE A 400 1.57 -33.81 8.14
C ILE A 400 2.67 -32.93 7.54
N THR A 401 3.39 -32.17 8.37
CA THR A 401 4.45 -31.28 7.92
C THR A 401 5.56 -32.06 7.22
N GLU A 402 6.01 -33.18 7.76
CA GLU A 402 7.05 -34.01 7.18
C GLU A 402 6.63 -34.60 5.82
N VAL A 403 5.47 -35.26 5.77
CA VAL A 403 4.97 -35.93 4.56
C VAL A 403 4.70 -34.92 3.44
N TYR A 404 3.98 -33.85 3.74
CA TYR A 404 3.57 -32.90 2.72
C TYR A 404 4.66 -31.92 2.34
N THR A 405 5.65 -31.66 3.21
CA THR A 405 6.85 -30.89 2.81
C THR A 405 7.65 -31.64 1.77
N LYS A 406 7.83 -32.96 1.92
CA LYS A 406 8.51 -33.80 0.94
C LYS A 406 7.77 -33.81 -0.40
N LYS A 407 6.45 -34.10 -0.40
CA LYS A 407 5.61 -34.10 -1.60
C LYS A 407 5.65 -32.72 -2.31
N ARG A 408 5.60 -31.62 -1.55
CA ARG A 408 5.68 -30.25 -2.10
C ARG A 408 7.03 -29.93 -2.72
N LYS A 409 8.12 -30.45 -2.15
CA LYS A 409 9.47 -30.29 -2.71
C LYS A 409 9.55 -30.97 -4.09
N GLU A 410 9.09 -32.21 -4.20
CA GLU A 410 9.05 -32.96 -5.45
C GLU A 410 8.22 -32.25 -6.53
N ILE A 411 7.02 -31.77 -6.18
CA ILE A 411 6.16 -30.99 -7.09
C ILE A 411 6.81 -29.66 -7.47
N ARG A 412 7.48 -28.99 -6.54
CA ARG A 412 8.21 -27.75 -6.82
C ARG A 412 9.31 -28.00 -7.84
N GLU A 413 10.10 -29.04 -7.67
CA GLU A 413 11.17 -29.42 -8.59
C GLU A 413 10.60 -29.78 -9.98
N HIS A 414 9.49 -30.54 -10.03
CA HIS A 414 8.79 -30.83 -11.27
C HIS A 414 8.28 -29.56 -11.95
N ASN A 415 7.61 -28.67 -11.21
CA ASN A 415 7.11 -27.40 -11.73
C ASN A 415 8.23 -26.44 -12.14
N GLU A 416 9.41 -26.51 -11.50
CA GLU A 416 10.60 -25.74 -11.92
C GLU A 416 11.22 -26.31 -13.21
N LYS A 417 11.28 -27.62 -13.37
CA LYS A 417 11.67 -28.25 -14.65
C LYS A 417 10.71 -27.81 -15.77
N LEU A 418 9.39 -27.77 -15.49
CA LEU A 418 8.41 -27.22 -16.42
C LEU A 418 8.62 -25.73 -16.72
N LYS A 419 9.02 -24.92 -15.73
CA LYS A 419 9.38 -23.50 -15.94
C LYS A 419 10.61 -23.36 -16.85
N LYS A 420 11.66 -24.15 -16.63
CA LYS A 420 12.88 -24.14 -17.46
C LYS A 420 12.55 -24.54 -18.92
N SER A 421 11.69 -25.53 -19.12
CA SER A 421 11.17 -25.85 -20.46
C SER A 421 10.32 -24.73 -21.08
N LYS A 422 9.67 -23.89 -20.22
CA LYS A 422 8.90 -22.70 -20.63
C LYS A 422 9.78 -21.51 -21.06
N ILE A 423 11.07 -21.46 -20.72
CA ILE A 423 11.97 -20.38 -21.20
C ILE A 423 12.09 -20.47 -22.73
N LYS A 424 12.20 -21.68 -23.30
CA LYS A 424 12.10 -21.89 -24.76
C LYS A 424 10.71 -21.51 -25.31
N LYS A 425 9.63 -21.62 -24.52
CA LYS A 425 8.26 -21.23 -24.91
C LYS A 425 7.96 -19.73 -24.73
N LYS A 426 8.79 -18.92 -24.03
CA LYS A 426 8.59 -17.47 -23.92
C LYS A 426 8.60 -16.75 -25.26
N VAL A 427 9.42 -17.19 -26.19
CA VAL A 427 9.43 -16.67 -27.57
C VAL A 427 8.08 -16.88 -28.22
N LYS A 428 7.46 -18.07 -28.02
CA LYS A 428 6.14 -18.40 -28.58
C LYS A 428 5.00 -17.60 -27.94
N VAL A 429 5.10 -17.25 -26.63
CA VAL A 429 4.14 -16.34 -25.96
C VAL A 429 4.18 -14.95 -26.56
N ALA A 430 5.37 -14.44 -26.88
CA ALA A 430 5.51 -13.15 -27.53
C ALA A 430 4.86 -13.14 -28.91
N LEU A 431 5.06 -14.20 -29.72
CA LEU A 431 4.40 -14.34 -31.02
C LEU A 431 2.87 -14.45 -30.89
N ILE A 432 2.36 -15.23 -29.92
CA ILE A 432 0.91 -15.31 -29.67
C ILE A 432 0.36 -13.91 -29.36
N ARG A 433 1.01 -13.16 -28.47
CA ARG A 433 0.57 -11.80 -28.12
C ARG A 433 0.66 -10.84 -29.30
N GLU A 434 1.71 -10.93 -30.09
CA GLU A 434 1.85 -10.12 -31.29
C GLU A 434 0.73 -10.42 -32.28
N PHE A 435 0.40 -11.71 -32.52
CA PHE A 435 -0.70 -12.12 -33.37
C PHE A 435 -2.05 -11.61 -32.87
N LEU A 436 -2.33 -11.75 -31.56
CA LEU A 436 -3.55 -11.22 -30.92
C LEU A 436 -3.68 -9.71 -31.02
N LEU A 437 -2.55 -8.99 -31.10
CA LEU A 437 -2.54 -7.53 -31.19
C LEU A 437 -2.62 -7.01 -32.62
N LYS A 438 -1.96 -7.68 -33.57
CA LYS A 438 -1.75 -7.19 -34.95
C LYS A 438 -2.46 -8.00 -36.02
N GLY A 439 -2.97 -9.20 -35.67
CA GLY A 439 -3.54 -10.18 -36.62
C GLY A 439 -2.50 -10.88 -37.49
N LYS A 440 -1.22 -10.55 -37.34
CA LYS A 440 -0.08 -11.15 -38.07
C LYS A 440 1.20 -11.01 -37.26
N THR A 441 2.16 -11.89 -37.52
CA THR A 441 3.51 -11.86 -36.93
C THR A 441 4.58 -11.87 -38.03
N LYS A 442 5.84 -11.94 -37.64
CA LYS A 442 6.97 -12.15 -38.56
C LYS A 442 7.15 -13.64 -38.95
N ASP A 443 6.44 -14.56 -38.29
CA ASP A 443 6.51 -16.01 -38.52
C ASP A 443 5.24 -16.48 -39.24
N GLU A 444 5.31 -16.51 -40.56
CA GLU A 444 4.19 -16.91 -41.43
C GLU A 444 3.69 -18.34 -41.14
N LYS A 445 4.60 -19.27 -40.80
CA LYS A 445 4.22 -20.67 -40.44
C LYS A 445 3.40 -20.66 -39.16
N PHE A 446 3.74 -19.80 -38.21
CA PHE A 446 2.96 -19.61 -36.98
C PHE A 446 1.58 -19.02 -37.30
N ASP A 447 1.53 -18.01 -38.14
CA ASP A 447 0.29 -17.33 -38.54
C ASP A 447 -0.67 -18.30 -39.25
N LEU A 448 -0.16 -19.14 -40.17
CA LEU A 448 -0.94 -20.21 -40.82
C LEU A 448 -1.48 -21.21 -39.79
N LYS A 449 -0.66 -21.62 -38.82
CA LYS A 449 -1.08 -22.49 -37.72
C LYS A 449 -2.16 -21.90 -36.83
N MET A 450 -2.13 -20.60 -36.61
CA MET A 450 -3.17 -19.87 -35.85
C MET A 450 -4.48 -19.81 -36.60
N LYS A 451 -4.42 -19.56 -37.93
CA LYS A 451 -5.59 -19.44 -38.81
C LYS A 451 -6.22 -20.79 -39.16
N SER A 452 -5.43 -21.87 -39.25
CA SER A 452 -5.94 -23.19 -39.57
C SER A 452 -6.78 -23.84 -38.47
N ASN A 453 -6.72 -23.34 -37.24
CA ASN A 453 -7.55 -23.81 -36.15
C ASN A 453 -8.78 -22.91 -36.01
N GLU A 454 -9.94 -23.38 -36.45
CA GLU A 454 -11.20 -22.63 -36.45
C GLU A 454 -11.55 -22.01 -35.08
N ALA A 455 -11.36 -22.76 -33.99
CA ALA A 455 -11.65 -22.26 -32.64
C ALA A 455 -10.70 -21.11 -32.21
N ILE A 456 -9.43 -21.17 -32.66
CA ILE A 456 -8.45 -20.11 -32.40
C ILE A 456 -8.75 -18.91 -33.30
N ALA A 457 -8.97 -19.12 -34.60
CA ALA A 457 -9.26 -18.04 -35.55
C ALA A 457 -10.47 -17.23 -35.10
N HIS A 458 -11.61 -17.88 -34.83
CA HIS A 458 -12.81 -17.22 -34.33
C HIS A 458 -12.60 -16.49 -33.02
N ALA A 459 -11.81 -17.05 -32.10
CA ALA A 459 -11.52 -16.38 -30.83
C ALA A 459 -10.58 -15.17 -30.99
N VAL A 460 -9.67 -15.19 -31.96
CA VAL A 460 -8.82 -14.06 -32.34
C VAL A 460 -9.66 -12.92 -32.92
N ASP A 461 -10.59 -13.21 -33.79
CA ASP A 461 -11.49 -12.21 -34.37
C ASP A 461 -12.30 -11.52 -33.26
N LEU A 462 -12.87 -12.26 -32.32
CA LEU A 462 -13.55 -11.71 -31.16
C LEU A 462 -12.63 -10.83 -30.27
N CYS A 463 -11.34 -11.19 -30.17
CA CYS A 463 -10.38 -10.32 -29.46
C CYS A 463 -10.13 -8.99 -30.19
N ILE A 464 -10.00 -9.04 -31.51
CA ILE A 464 -9.79 -7.86 -32.35
C ILE A 464 -11.03 -6.94 -32.27
N ASP A 465 -12.22 -7.51 -32.40
CA ASP A 465 -13.49 -6.76 -32.32
C ASP A 465 -13.66 -6.08 -30.97
N PHE A 466 -13.40 -6.79 -29.86
CA PHE A 466 -13.46 -6.18 -28.55
C PHE A 466 -12.51 -4.98 -28.39
N ARG A 467 -11.31 -5.07 -28.98
CA ARG A 467 -10.36 -3.97 -28.95
C ARG A 467 -10.79 -2.78 -29.82
N LYS A 468 -11.46 -3.03 -30.96
CA LYS A 468 -12.07 -1.97 -31.78
C LYS A 468 -13.17 -1.28 -30.99
N ILE A 469 -14.07 -2.03 -30.33
CA ILE A 469 -15.11 -1.48 -29.46
C ILE A 469 -14.52 -0.58 -28.38
N LEU A 470 -13.48 -1.03 -27.66
CA LEU A 470 -12.83 -0.24 -26.61
C LEU A 470 -12.11 1.01 -27.12
N LYS A 471 -11.73 1.08 -28.39
CA LYS A 471 -11.10 2.25 -29.01
C LYS A 471 -12.10 3.26 -29.56
N GLY A 472 -13.40 2.95 -29.52
CA GLY A 472 -14.42 3.80 -30.13
C GLY A 472 -14.30 3.89 -31.66
N VAL A 473 -13.53 2.98 -32.31
CA VAL A 473 -13.46 2.87 -33.77
C VAL A 473 -14.72 2.15 -34.22
N GLU A 474 -15.29 2.56 -35.37
CA GLU A 474 -16.45 1.85 -35.94
C GLU A 474 -16.20 0.36 -35.94
N ALA A 475 -16.89 -0.32 -35.03
CA ALA A 475 -16.88 -1.76 -34.92
C ALA A 475 -18.18 -2.26 -35.56
N ASP A 476 -18.08 -3.30 -36.40
CA ASP A 476 -19.24 -3.93 -37.04
C ASP A 476 -20.25 -4.51 -36.03
N THR A 477 -19.91 -4.45 -34.74
CA THR A 477 -20.69 -5.04 -33.63
C THR A 477 -20.68 -4.14 -32.40
N THR A 478 -21.85 -4.00 -31.76
CA THR A 478 -21.98 -3.35 -30.44
C THR A 478 -21.40 -4.23 -29.33
N LEU A 479 -21.09 -3.63 -28.17
CA LEU A 479 -20.62 -4.41 -27.00
C LEU A 479 -21.62 -5.53 -26.63
N ASP A 480 -22.91 -5.28 -26.74
CA ASP A 480 -23.95 -6.24 -26.40
C ASP A 480 -23.98 -7.45 -27.34
N GLU A 481 -23.86 -7.20 -28.63
CA GLU A 481 -23.78 -8.24 -29.65
C GLU A 481 -22.48 -9.03 -29.51
N TRP A 482 -21.36 -8.32 -29.26
CA TRP A 482 -20.08 -8.96 -29.00
C TRP A 482 -20.17 -9.90 -27.79
N MET A 483 -20.76 -9.47 -26.68
CA MET A 483 -20.92 -10.29 -25.48
C MET A 483 -21.77 -11.54 -25.75
N LYS A 484 -22.85 -11.43 -26.54
CA LYS A 484 -23.66 -12.58 -26.95
C LYS A 484 -22.86 -13.58 -27.78
N LYS A 485 -22.05 -13.10 -28.75
CA LYS A 485 -21.15 -13.91 -29.57
C LYS A 485 -20.07 -14.58 -28.71
N ALA A 486 -19.43 -13.81 -27.84
CA ALA A 486 -18.33 -14.28 -26.99
C ALA A 486 -18.77 -15.35 -25.97
N LYS A 487 -19.97 -15.22 -25.38
CA LYS A 487 -20.52 -16.25 -24.48
C LYS A 487 -20.81 -17.59 -25.18
N LYS A 488 -21.15 -17.56 -26.46
CA LYS A 488 -21.43 -18.75 -27.27
C LYS A 488 -20.16 -19.33 -27.91
N ALA A 489 -19.02 -18.66 -27.80
CA ALA A 489 -17.79 -19.10 -28.44
C ALA A 489 -17.27 -20.42 -27.87
N LYS A 490 -16.75 -21.32 -28.76
CA LYS A 490 -16.08 -22.58 -28.37
C LYS A 490 -14.84 -22.33 -27.47
N CYS A 491 -14.31 -21.11 -27.41
CA CYS A 491 -13.20 -20.72 -26.58
C CYS A 491 -13.66 -20.34 -25.16
N LYS A 492 -13.48 -21.26 -24.20
CA LYS A 492 -13.84 -21.04 -22.78
C LYS A 492 -13.19 -19.79 -22.17
N ALA A 493 -12.03 -19.36 -22.66
CA ALA A 493 -11.35 -18.17 -22.12
C ALA A 493 -12.10 -16.88 -22.47
N ILE A 494 -12.58 -16.74 -23.70
CA ILE A 494 -13.40 -15.59 -24.13
C ILE A 494 -14.78 -15.63 -23.47
N ALA A 495 -15.42 -16.79 -23.42
CA ALA A 495 -16.73 -16.94 -22.77
C ALA A 495 -16.66 -16.52 -21.28
N LYS A 496 -15.61 -16.97 -20.56
CA LYS A 496 -15.36 -16.56 -19.18
C LYS A 496 -15.07 -15.05 -19.05
N PHE A 497 -14.30 -14.50 -19.98
CA PHE A 497 -14.01 -13.06 -19.97
C PHE A 497 -15.31 -12.25 -20.19
N ALA A 498 -16.14 -12.63 -21.16
CA ALA A 498 -17.43 -11.98 -21.40
C ALA A 498 -18.37 -12.09 -20.20
N ALA A 499 -18.40 -13.23 -19.50
CA ALA A 499 -19.16 -13.37 -18.26
C ALA A 499 -18.63 -12.44 -17.13
N ASN A 500 -17.31 -12.32 -16.99
CA ASN A 500 -16.70 -11.49 -15.95
C ASN A 500 -16.94 -9.98 -16.14
N ILE A 501 -17.15 -9.51 -17.36
CA ILE A 501 -17.44 -8.10 -17.63
C ILE A 501 -18.94 -7.77 -17.63
N GLU A 502 -19.82 -8.77 -17.47
CA GLU A 502 -21.27 -8.56 -17.44
C GLU A 502 -21.69 -7.66 -16.29
N ASP A 503 -21.18 -7.94 -15.08
CA ASP A 503 -21.50 -7.17 -13.88
C ASP A 503 -20.96 -5.73 -13.95
N ASP A 504 -19.98 -5.48 -14.82
CA ASP A 504 -19.32 -4.18 -15.00
C ASP A 504 -19.61 -3.53 -16.37
N LYS A 505 -20.60 -4.03 -17.07
CA LYS A 505 -20.93 -3.69 -18.45
C LYS A 505 -21.08 -2.19 -18.71
N GLN A 506 -21.75 -1.47 -17.80
CA GLN A 506 -21.94 -0.02 -17.94
C GLN A 506 -20.59 0.73 -17.91
N ALA A 507 -19.69 0.34 -17.01
CA ALA A 507 -18.37 0.95 -16.91
C ALA A 507 -17.47 0.58 -18.10
N VAL A 508 -17.62 -0.65 -18.66
CA VAL A 508 -16.96 -1.05 -19.90
C VAL A 508 -17.49 -0.28 -21.10
N LYS A 509 -18.79 -0.06 -21.19
CA LYS A 509 -19.42 0.78 -22.23
C LYS A 509 -18.95 2.22 -22.11
N ALA A 510 -18.94 2.81 -20.91
CA ALA A 510 -18.42 4.15 -20.68
C ALA A 510 -16.92 4.25 -21.09
N ALA A 511 -16.12 3.21 -20.86
CA ALA A 511 -14.73 3.18 -21.30
C ALA A 511 -14.56 3.25 -22.83
N SER A 512 -15.53 2.81 -23.62
CA SER A 512 -15.49 2.94 -25.09
C SER A 512 -15.94 4.32 -25.59
N GLN A 513 -16.67 5.08 -24.76
CA GLN A 513 -17.32 6.33 -25.13
C GLN A 513 -16.60 7.57 -24.59
N THR A 514 -15.64 7.42 -23.66
CA THR A 514 -14.90 8.53 -23.05
C THR A 514 -13.41 8.43 -23.37
N GLU A 515 -12.72 9.54 -23.32
CA GLU A 515 -11.24 9.59 -23.43
C GLU A 515 -10.55 9.21 -22.10
N TYR A 516 -11.25 9.34 -20.99
CA TYR A 516 -10.71 9.09 -19.65
C TYR A 516 -10.31 7.62 -19.43
N SER A 517 -9.20 7.44 -18.75
CA SER A 517 -8.66 6.12 -18.42
C SER A 517 -7.73 6.20 -17.21
N ASN A 518 -7.41 5.05 -16.60
CA ASN A 518 -6.44 4.98 -15.50
C ASN A 518 -4.97 5.14 -15.92
N ALA A 519 -4.69 5.41 -17.20
CA ALA A 519 -3.32 5.54 -17.71
C ALA A 519 -2.53 6.65 -16.99
N LEU A 520 -3.17 7.77 -16.64
CA LEU A 520 -2.56 8.87 -15.89
C LEU A 520 -2.12 8.43 -14.49
N LEU A 521 -2.87 7.53 -13.86
CA LEU A 521 -2.58 7.05 -12.51
C LEU A 521 -1.35 6.15 -12.48
N GLU A 522 -1.03 5.44 -13.57
CA GLU A 522 0.17 4.59 -13.64
C GLU A 522 1.44 5.41 -13.38
N GLY A 523 1.53 6.61 -13.98
CA GLY A 523 2.61 7.56 -13.73
C GLY A 523 2.69 7.97 -12.26
N THR A 524 1.56 8.33 -11.66
CA THR A 524 1.47 8.72 -10.25
C THR A 524 1.79 7.56 -9.30
N VAL A 525 1.29 6.35 -9.57
CA VAL A 525 1.63 5.16 -8.79
C VAL A 525 3.14 4.85 -8.87
N ASN A 526 3.78 5.04 -10.03
CA ASN A 526 5.23 4.87 -10.16
C ASN A 526 6.00 5.94 -9.37
N ARG A 527 5.54 7.18 -9.36
CA ARG A 527 6.08 8.27 -8.55
C ARG A 527 5.93 7.99 -7.05
N ILE A 528 4.79 7.50 -6.60
CA ILE A 528 4.58 7.05 -5.21
C ILE A 528 5.59 5.96 -4.83
N LYS A 529 5.85 5.00 -5.71
CA LYS A 529 6.88 3.97 -5.49
C LYS A 529 8.28 4.57 -5.33
N CYS A 530 8.63 5.61 -6.10
CA CYS A 530 9.89 6.32 -5.95
C CYS A 530 9.97 7.06 -4.62
N ILE A 531 8.94 7.82 -4.24
CA ILE A 531 8.86 8.51 -2.95
C ILE A 531 9.03 7.52 -1.79
N LYS A 532 8.34 6.37 -1.83
CA LYS A 532 8.50 5.31 -0.82
C LYS A 532 9.94 4.79 -0.71
N ARG A 533 10.63 4.60 -1.84
CA ARG A 533 12.03 4.14 -1.86
C ARG A 533 12.96 5.16 -1.20
N THR A 534 12.76 6.46 -1.41
CA THR A 534 13.57 7.50 -0.74
C THR A 534 13.42 7.50 0.78
N MET A 535 12.33 6.90 1.28
CA MET A 535 12.04 6.73 2.71
C MET A 535 12.29 5.30 3.20
N TYR A 536 13.02 4.49 2.43
CA TYR A 536 13.34 3.08 2.78
C TYR A 536 12.09 2.21 3.04
N ASN A 537 10.95 2.52 2.42
CA ASN A 537 9.65 1.87 2.62
C ASN A 537 9.14 1.87 4.08
N ARG A 538 9.60 2.82 4.92
CA ARG A 538 9.24 2.93 6.36
C ARG A 538 8.28 4.08 6.67
N ALA A 539 7.81 4.81 5.67
CA ALA A 539 6.89 5.92 5.87
C ALA A 539 5.51 5.43 6.32
N GLY A 540 4.98 6.02 7.38
CA GLY A 540 3.55 5.95 7.70
C GLY A 540 2.70 6.67 6.66
N ILE A 541 1.36 6.51 6.77
CA ILE A 541 0.42 7.07 5.80
C ILE A 541 0.49 8.60 5.75
N GLU A 542 0.57 9.27 6.90
CA GLU A 542 0.58 10.73 6.98
C GLU A 542 1.79 11.32 6.23
N LEU A 543 2.98 10.73 6.45
CA LEU A 543 4.19 11.17 5.77
C LEU A 543 4.14 10.92 4.26
N LEU A 544 3.57 9.78 3.85
CA LEU A 544 3.40 9.43 2.44
C LEU A 544 2.39 10.37 1.77
N ARG A 545 1.23 10.58 2.40
CA ARG A 545 0.17 11.48 1.94
C ARG A 545 0.72 12.88 1.68
N ALA A 546 1.37 13.47 2.68
CA ALA A 546 1.95 14.79 2.54
C ALA A 546 2.95 14.90 1.38
N LYS A 547 3.87 13.92 1.25
CA LYS A 547 4.88 13.93 0.19
C LYS A 547 4.30 13.71 -1.21
N VAL A 548 3.23 12.95 -1.32
CA VAL A 548 2.60 12.68 -2.62
C VAL A 548 1.69 13.83 -3.04
N ILE A 549 0.92 14.40 -2.13
CA ILE A 549 -0.06 15.45 -2.46
C ILE A 549 0.62 16.82 -2.57
N TYR A 550 1.55 17.15 -1.69
CA TYR A 550 2.15 18.49 -1.60
C TYR A 550 3.62 18.55 -2.06
N GLY A 551 4.24 17.42 -2.35
CA GLY A 551 5.62 17.34 -2.82
C GLY A 551 5.75 17.07 -4.32
N LEU A 552 4.67 17.23 -5.07
CA LEU A 552 4.62 17.04 -6.52
C LEU A 552 4.49 18.34 -7.28
#